data_29f48c79b4488b7ca5c7e223afb12192
#
_entry.id   29f48c79b4488b7ca5c7e223afb12192
#
_cell.length_a   1.000
_cell.length_b   1.000
_cell.length_c   1.000
_cell.angle_alpha   90.00
_cell.angle_beta   90.00
_cell.angle_gamma   90.00
#
_symmetry.space_group_name_H-M   'P 1'
#
loop_
_entity.id
_entity.type
_entity.pdbx_description
1 polymer ?
#
loop_
_entity_poly.entity_id
_entity_poly.type
_entity_poly.pdbx_seq_one_letter_code
_entity_poly.pdbx_strand_id
1 'polypeptide(L)'
;MAPVANTNFTYKLIEAPNNTYGYDIFSDNRLLIHQPSAPGLPGNEGFKTKAGAKKVAEFVISKIKTGEMPPTVTIEEMKKLKAIR
;
A
#
# COMPACT_ATOMS: atom_id res chain seq x y z
N MET A 1 13.76 -19.27 -9.65
CA MET A 1 12.78 -18.17 -9.64
C MET A 1 13.51 -16.85 -9.88
N ALA A 2 12.98 -16.02 -10.74
CA ALA A 2 13.62 -14.75 -11.04
C ALA A 2 13.60 -13.85 -9.80
N PRO A 3 14.68 -13.13 -9.51
CA PRO A 3 14.70 -12.21 -8.38
C PRO A 3 13.70 -11.08 -8.60
N VAL A 4 12.93 -10.77 -7.57
CA VAL A 4 11.97 -9.65 -7.64
C VAL A 4 12.67 -8.31 -7.79
N ALA A 5 13.97 -8.25 -7.53
CA ALA A 5 14.74 -7.02 -7.69
C ALA A 5 14.74 -6.48 -9.11
N ASN A 6 14.48 -7.34 -10.11
CA ASN A 6 14.41 -6.91 -11.51
C ASN A 6 13.01 -6.46 -11.92
N THR A 7 12.02 -6.60 -11.04
CA THR A 7 10.66 -6.18 -11.32
C THR A 7 10.51 -4.70 -11.03
N ASN A 8 9.87 -3.99 -11.94
CA ASN A 8 9.59 -2.58 -11.76
C ASN A 8 8.25 -2.40 -11.04
N PHE A 9 8.32 -2.05 -9.76
CA PHE A 9 7.12 -1.79 -8.97
C PHE A 9 6.81 -0.30 -8.94
N THR A 10 5.55 0.02 -9.19
CA THR A 10 5.06 1.39 -9.12
C THR A 10 3.76 1.40 -8.33
N TYR A 11 3.33 2.59 -7.93
CA TYR A 11 2.05 2.73 -7.26
C TYR A 11 1.34 3.98 -7.74
N LYS A 12 0.03 4.00 -7.50
CA LYS A 12 -0.82 5.11 -7.84
C LYS A 12 -1.80 5.32 -6.70
N LEU A 13 -1.94 6.56 -6.25
CA LEU A 13 -2.94 6.87 -5.23
C LEU A 13 -4.31 6.93 -5.88
N ILE A 14 -5.31 6.42 -5.16
CA ILE A 14 -6.69 6.40 -5.63
C ILE A 14 -7.58 7.06 -4.60
N GLU A 15 -8.73 7.54 -5.04
CA GLU A 15 -9.72 8.11 -4.14
C GLU A 15 -10.55 7.01 -3.50
N ALA A 16 -10.92 7.24 -2.24
CA ALA A 16 -11.71 6.31 -1.47
C ALA A 16 -12.87 7.08 -0.81
N PRO A 17 -13.85 6.39 -0.22
CA PRO A 17 -15.00 7.07 0.37
C PRO A 17 -14.61 8.11 1.42
N ASN A 18 -15.42 9.15 1.54
CA ASN A 18 -15.31 10.20 2.58
C ASN A 18 -14.00 10.99 2.49
N ASN A 19 -13.56 11.29 1.26
CA ASN A 19 -12.35 12.08 1.02
C ASN A 19 -11.10 11.45 1.61
N THR A 20 -11.05 10.12 1.56
CA THR A 20 -9.86 9.38 1.96
C THR A 20 -9.14 8.87 0.73
N TYR A 21 -8.00 8.19 0.93
CA TYR A 21 -7.14 7.77 -0.17
C TYR A 21 -6.69 6.33 0.02
N GLY A 22 -6.66 5.60 -1.07
CA GLY A 22 -6.09 4.26 -1.10
C GLY A 22 -4.94 4.23 -2.09
N TYR A 23 -4.55 3.02 -2.49
CA TYR A 23 -3.46 2.88 -3.46
C TYR A 23 -3.65 1.62 -4.30
N ASP A 24 -3.10 1.69 -5.50
CA ASP A 24 -2.92 0.54 -6.38
C ASP A 24 -1.42 0.32 -6.56
N ILE A 25 -1.00 -0.92 -6.54
CA ILE A 25 0.39 -1.28 -6.76
C ILE A 25 0.49 -2.09 -8.03
N PHE A 26 1.46 -1.72 -8.87
CA PHE A 26 1.66 -2.34 -10.18
C PHE A 26 3.02 -3.02 -10.22
N SER A 27 3.06 -4.15 -10.93
CA SER A 27 4.28 -4.88 -11.22
C SER A 27 4.42 -4.89 -12.75
N ASP A 28 5.43 -4.21 -13.26
CA ASP A 28 5.65 -4.07 -14.71
C ASP A 28 4.38 -3.63 -15.44
N ASN A 29 3.71 -2.61 -14.89
CA ASN A 29 2.49 -2.01 -15.43
C ASN A 29 1.25 -2.90 -15.35
N ARG A 30 1.32 -4.00 -14.60
CA ARG A 30 0.15 -4.84 -14.33
C ARG A 30 -0.31 -4.62 -12.91
N LEU A 31 -1.62 -4.47 -12.73
CA LEU A 31 -2.18 -4.29 -11.40
C LEU A 31 -1.91 -5.53 -10.56
N LEU A 32 -1.22 -5.34 -9.44
CA LEU A 32 -0.89 -6.40 -8.50
C LEU A 32 -1.78 -6.33 -7.26
N ILE A 33 -1.95 -5.15 -6.71
CA ILE A 33 -2.73 -4.93 -5.49
C ILE A 33 -3.63 -3.72 -5.68
N HIS A 34 -4.90 -3.87 -5.34
CA HIS A 34 -5.86 -2.76 -5.30
C HIS A 34 -6.31 -2.62 -3.85
N GLN A 35 -5.89 -1.54 -3.19
CA GLN A 35 -6.17 -1.35 -1.77
C GLN A 35 -6.87 -0.01 -1.54
N PRO A 36 -8.21 0.01 -1.65
CA PRO A 36 -8.95 1.26 -1.44
C PRO A 36 -9.13 1.62 0.03
N SER A 37 -8.99 0.66 0.94
CA SER A 37 -9.19 0.92 2.37
C SER A 37 -7.90 0.74 3.14
N ALA A 38 -7.82 1.35 4.32
CA ALA A 38 -6.65 1.20 5.18
C ALA A 38 -6.62 -0.23 5.73
N PRO A 39 -5.50 -0.96 5.54
CA PRO A 39 -5.45 -2.35 5.98
C PRO A 39 -5.64 -2.47 7.50
N GLY A 40 -6.41 -3.47 7.92
CA GLY A 40 -6.58 -3.77 9.32
C GLY A 40 -7.50 -2.84 10.10
N LEU A 41 -7.93 -1.74 9.50
CA LEU A 41 -8.88 -0.83 10.15
C LEU A 41 -10.31 -1.18 9.74
N PRO A 42 -11.29 -1.01 10.63
CA PRO A 42 -12.67 -1.30 10.28
C PRO A 42 -13.21 -0.30 9.27
N GLY A 43 -14.23 -0.72 8.51
CA GLY A 43 -14.87 0.14 7.54
C GLY A 43 -14.23 0.06 6.17
N ASN A 44 -14.67 0.95 5.29
CA ASN A 44 -14.24 0.96 3.89
C ASN A 44 -13.48 2.23 3.52
N GLU A 45 -13.10 3.03 4.51
CA GLU A 45 -12.36 4.26 4.25
C GLU A 45 -10.88 3.99 4.09
N GLY A 46 -10.23 4.79 3.24
CA GLY A 46 -8.79 4.73 3.07
C GLY A 46 -8.07 5.58 4.11
N PHE A 47 -6.87 6.00 3.74
CA PHE A 47 -6.07 6.87 4.60
C PHE A 47 -6.58 8.30 4.53
N LYS A 48 -6.49 9.04 5.62
CA LYS A 48 -7.01 10.39 5.67
C LYS A 48 -6.21 11.38 4.84
N THR A 49 -4.96 11.06 4.58
CA THR A 49 -4.07 11.95 3.82
C THR A 49 -3.42 11.19 2.68
N LYS A 50 -3.07 11.93 1.62
CA LYS A 50 -2.30 11.36 0.51
C LYS A 50 -0.92 10.90 1.00
N ALA A 51 -0.32 11.66 1.90
CA ALA A 51 0.99 11.30 2.45
C ALA A 51 0.94 9.96 3.17
N GLY A 52 -0.13 9.70 3.93
CA GLY A 52 -0.31 8.41 4.60
C GLY A 52 -0.43 7.26 3.62
N ALA A 53 -1.28 7.42 2.61
CA ALA A 53 -1.45 6.39 1.58
C ALA A 53 -0.13 6.12 0.86
N LYS A 54 0.62 7.17 0.52
CA LYS A 54 1.91 7.06 -0.15
C LYS A 54 2.91 6.27 0.69
N LYS A 55 3.02 6.59 1.97
CA LYS A 55 3.94 5.90 2.88
C LYS A 55 3.67 4.41 2.93
N VAL A 56 2.40 4.04 3.02
CA VAL A 56 2.04 2.62 3.11
C VAL A 56 2.25 1.94 1.77
N ALA A 57 1.92 2.60 0.65
CA ALA A 57 2.16 2.01 -0.67
C ALA A 57 3.65 1.70 -0.87
N GLU A 58 4.52 2.64 -0.51
CA GLU A 58 5.96 2.44 -0.61
C GLU A 58 6.45 1.33 0.32
N PHE A 59 5.88 1.27 1.52
CA PHE A 59 6.21 0.22 2.48
C PHE A 59 5.82 -1.17 1.95
N VAL A 60 4.63 -1.27 1.35
CA VAL A 60 4.17 -2.53 0.76
C VAL A 60 5.09 -2.97 -0.37
N ILE A 61 5.49 -2.04 -1.23
CA ILE A 61 6.44 -2.37 -2.30
C ILE A 61 7.74 -2.90 -1.72
N SER A 62 8.24 -2.27 -0.66
CA SER A 62 9.44 -2.72 0.02
C SER A 62 9.32 -4.15 0.52
N LYS A 63 8.16 -4.50 1.09
CA LYS A 63 7.91 -5.87 1.56
C LYS A 63 7.91 -6.87 0.41
N ILE A 64 7.27 -6.50 -0.69
CA ILE A 64 7.24 -7.38 -1.87
C ILE A 64 8.65 -7.62 -2.38
N LYS A 65 9.48 -6.58 -2.43
CA LYS A 65 10.86 -6.70 -2.91
C LYS A 65 11.71 -7.60 -2.03
N THR A 66 11.37 -7.71 -0.74
CA THR A 66 12.09 -8.60 0.18
C THR A 66 11.50 -10.00 0.21
N GLY A 67 10.50 -10.29 -0.64
CA GLY A 67 9.94 -11.62 -0.79
C GLY A 67 8.70 -11.90 0.03
N GLU A 68 8.14 -10.91 0.71
CA GLU A 68 6.92 -11.12 1.49
C GLU A 68 5.70 -11.08 0.59
N MET A 69 5.10 -12.24 0.33
CA MET A 69 3.89 -12.35 -0.48
C MET A 69 2.94 -13.36 0.15
N PRO A 70 1.70 -12.94 0.42
CA PRO A 70 1.18 -11.59 0.24
C PRO A 70 1.76 -10.63 1.27
N PRO A 71 1.99 -9.36 0.91
CA PRO A 71 2.46 -8.39 1.88
C PRO A 71 1.36 -8.03 2.86
N THR A 72 1.66 -8.07 4.14
CA THR A 72 0.71 -7.70 5.18
C THR A 72 1.16 -6.42 5.85
N VAL A 73 0.19 -5.59 6.25
CA VAL A 73 0.47 -4.33 6.94
C VAL A 73 -0.35 -4.30 8.21
N THR A 74 0.31 -4.14 9.34
CA THR A 74 -0.36 -4.07 10.63
C THR A 74 -0.66 -2.63 11.01
N ILE A 75 -1.60 -2.45 11.93
CA ILE A 75 -1.91 -1.13 12.46
C ILE A 75 -0.67 -0.52 13.12
N GLU A 76 0.11 -1.33 13.82
CA GLU A 76 1.34 -0.85 14.46
C GLU A 76 2.34 -0.33 13.45
N GLU A 77 2.50 -1.03 12.33
CA GLU A 77 3.39 -0.58 11.27
C GLU A 77 2.94 0.74 10.69
N MET A 78 1.64 0.90 10.47
CA MET A 78 1.09 2.14 9.96
C MET A 78 1.29 3.31 10.93
N LYS A 79 1.19 3.04 12.22
CA LYS A 79 1.46 4.06 13.24
C LYS A 79 2.93 4.46 13.25
N LYS A 80 3.84 3.50 13.13
CA LYS A 80 5.28 3.78 13.06
C LYS A 80 5.62 4.63 11.83
N LEU A 81 4.94 4.39 10.72
CA LEU A 81 5.13 5.17 9.51
C LEU A 81 4.47 6.54 9.59
N LYS A 82 3.69 6.78 10.63
CA LYS A 82 2.86 7.98 10.78
C LYS A 82 1.86 8.13 9.63
N ALA A 83 1.43 6.99 9.09
CA ALA A 83 0.41 6.95 8.05
C ALA A 83 -0.99 7.05 8.63
N ILE A 84 -1.16 6.65 9.88
CA ILE A 84 -2.39 6.79 10.65
C ILE A 84 -2.04 7.29 12.04
N ARG A 85 -3.04 7.72 12.78
CA ARG A 85 -2.85 8.20 14.15
C ARG A 85 -2.91 7.08 15.17
#